data_6c32abe27e7e4ae4bf66449d79fdc9f9
#
_entry.id   6c32abe27e7e4ae4bf66449d79fdc9f9
#
_cell.length_a   1.000
_cell.length_b   1.000
_cell.length_c   1.000
_cell.angle_alpha   90.00
_cell.angle_beta   90.00
_cell.angle_gamma   90.00
#
_symmetry.space_group_name_H-M   'P 1'
#
loop_
_entity.id
_entity.type
_entity.pdbx_description
1 polymer ?
#
loop_
_entity_poly.entity_id
_entity_poly.type
_entity_poly.pdbx_seq_one_letter_code
_entity_poly.pdbx_strand_id
1 'polypeptide(L)'
;QNRREIGHGALAERSIAPVVPDEQEFPYAIRISSEIMESNGSTSMASVCAGTMSLLAAGVPLKRPVAGISVGLVTEQNDQHEITSYKTLLDIIGSEDFYGDMDFKVCGTSEGVTGYQLDLKLPGIPLSILEEAIHVAKAGRTDVLKVMNEAIAAPAQMSPNAPRIETTKIPADRIGELIGPGGKNIKAIQAESGADINIEEDGTVHIYAAKQEGLDRALELVTRMFKTIEIGELYTGKIVSTTTFGAFTEVLPGKDGLIHISELAEGRTAK
;
A
#
# COMPACT_ATOMS: atom_id res chain seq x y z
N GLN A 1 16.53 -21.40 -2.68
CA GLN A 1 17.02 -20.37 -1.75
C GLN A 1 17.83 -21.02 -0.65
N ASN A 2 18.99 -20.46 -0.33
CA ASN A 2 19.79 -20.90 0.80
C ASN A 2 19.33 -20.24 2.10
N ARG A 3 19.84 -20.70 3.26
CA ARG A 3 19.44 -20.16 4.57
C ARG A 3 19.74 -18.67 4.72
N ARG A 4 20.83 -18.19 4.12
CA ARG A 4 21.25 -16.79 4.16
C ARG A 4 20.26 -15.91 3.39
N GLU A 5 19.85 -16.32 2.20
CA GLU A 5 18.83 -15.62 1.38
C GLU A 5 17.49 -15.51 2.12
N ILE A 6 17.05 -16.61 2.73
CA ILE A 6 15.80 -16.61 3.53
C ILE A 6 15.91 -15.65 4.71
N GLY A 7 17.03 -15.68 5.44
CA GLY A 7 17.26 -14.78 6.59
C GLY A 7 17.30 -13.31 6.19
N HIS A 8 17.95 -12.97 5.08
CA HIS A 8 17.99 -11.60 4.54
C HIS A 8 16.60 -11.13 4.10
N GLY A 9 15.84 -11.98 3.41
CA GLY A 9 14.46 -11.67 3.02
C GLY A 9 13.56 -11.42 4.22
N ALA A 10 13.62 -12.29 5.22
CA ALA A 10 12.84 -12.15 6.45
C ALA A 10 13.20 -10.89 7.25
N LEU A 11 14.48 -10.49 7.27
CA LEU A 11 14.90 -9.24 7.91
C LEU A 11 14.34 -8.03 7.16
N ALA A 12 14.43 -8.01 5.82
CA ALA A 12 13.91 -6.93 5.00
C ALA A 12 12.39 -6.80 5.14
N GLU A 13 11.65 -7.91 5.08
CA GLU A 13 10.20 -7.94 5.26
C GLU A 13 9.81 -7.37 6.62
N ARG A 14 10.36 -7.89 7.72
CA ARG A 14 10.06 -7.40 9.08
C ARG A 14 10.41 -5.93 9.28
N SER A 15 11.46 -5.46 8.60
CA SER A 15 11.91 -4.07 8.72
C SER A 15 10.99 -3.08 7.98
N ILE A 16 10.40 -3.50 6.87
CA ILE A 16 9.54 -2.64 6.03
C ILE A 16 8.07 -2.78 6.42
N ALA A 17 7.61 -3.94 6.85
CA ALA A 17 6.20 -4.21 7.18
C ALA A 17 5.54 -3.15 8.09
N PRO A 18 6.19 -2.60 9.14
CA PRO A 18 5.55 -1.59 10.00
C PRO A 18 5.18 -0.28 9.31
N VAL A 19 5.78 0.03 8.17
CA VAL A 19 5.53 1.27 7.42
C VAL A 19 4.66 1.07 6.19
N VAL A 20 4.34 -0.16 5.85
CA VAL A 20 3.40 -0.48 4.76
C VAL A 20 2.00 0.01 5.15
N PRO A 21 1.24 0.63 4.23
CA PRO A 21 -0.16 1.00 4.46
C PRO A 21 -1.01 -0.25 4.73
N ASP A 22 -2.15 -0.07 5.38
CA ASP A 22 -3.10 -1.16 5.57
C ASP A 22 -3.87 -1.48 4.27
N GLU A 23 -4.60 -2.60 4.28
CA GLU A 23 -5.33 -3.08 3.11
C GLU A 23 -6.47 -2.13 2.68
N GLN A 24 -7.02 -1.34 3.60
CA GLN A 24 -8.06 -0.37 3.28
C GLN A 24 -7.50 0.85 2.53
N GLU A 25 -6.28 1.27 2.89
CA GLU A 25 -5.59 2.38 2.24
C GLU A 25 -4.93 1.97 0.93
N PHE A 26 -4.37 0.75 0.86
CA PHE A 26 -3.66 0.24 -0.31
C PHE A 26 -3.99 -1.25 -0.55
N PRO A 27 -5.08 -1.57 -1.23
CA PRO A 27 -5.61 -2.93 -1.38
C PRO A 27 -4.83 -3.77 -2.41
N TYR A 28 -3.51 -3.74 -2.35
CA TYR A 28 -2.63 -4.47 -3.26
C TYR A 28 -1.72 -5.43 -2.50
N ALA A 29 -1.55 -6.62 -3.04
CA ALA A 29 -0.50 -7.52 -2.60
C ALA A 29 0.87 -6.98 -3.02
N ILE A 30 1.79 -6.84 -2.05
CA ILE A 30 3.14 -6.32 -2.27
C ILE A 30 4.14 -7.47 -2.29
N ARG A 31 4.92 -7.56 -3.36
CA ARG A 31 6.06 -8.45 -3.45
C ARG A 31 7.32 -7.66 -3.81
N ILE A 32 8.35 -7.76 -2.96
CA ILE A 32 9.67 -7.18 -3.22
C ILE A 32 10.60 -8.32 -3.61
N SER A 33 11.25 -8.22 -4.77
CA SER A 33 12.33 -9.10 -5.19
C SER A 33 13.63 -8.31 -5.24
N SER A 34 14.66 -8.80 -4.52
CA SER A 34 15.98 -8.19 -4.49
C SER A 34 16.99 -9.16 -5.10
N GLU A 35 17.65 -8.73 -6.15
CA GLU A 35 18.72 -9.48 -6.82
C GLU A 35 20.04 -8.77 -6.59
N ILE A 36 20.98 -9.46 -5.94
CA ILE A 36 22.29 -8.90 -5.61
C ILE A 36 23.28 -9.35 -6.68
N MET A 37 23.75 -8.43 -7.49
CA MET A 37 24.68 -8.70 -8.58
C MET A 37 26.14 -8.72 -8.09
N GLU A 38 26.46 -7.82 -7.15
CA GLU A 38 27.80 -7.70 -6.56
C GLU A 38 27.69 -7.04 -5.19
N SER A 39 28.55 -7.39 -4.25
CA SER A 39 28.59 -6.76 -2.94
C SER A 39 29.95 -6.87 -2.25
N ASN A 40 30.26 -5.88 -1.42
CA ASN A 40 31.34 -5.91 -0.44
C ASN A 40 30.86 -5.28 0.87
N GLY A 41 29.74 -5.77 1.40
CA GLY A 41 29.12 -5.26 2.61
C GLY A 41 27.77 -5.92 2.89
N SER A 42 26.89 -5.25 3.62
CA SER A 42 25.60 -5.80 4.04
C SER A 42 24.57 -5.77 2.92
N THR A 43 24.39 -6.88 2.23
CA THR A 43 23.38 -7.05 1.15
C THR A 43 21.95 -6.93 1.68
N SER A 44 21.68 -7.36 2.90
CA SER A 44 20.35 -7.21 3.51
C SER A 44 19.99 -5.76 3.75
N MET A 45 20.93 -4.92 4.16
CA MET A 45 20.69 -3.50 4.37
C MET A 45 20.48 -2.76 3.04
N ALA A 46 21.24 -3.12 2.01
CA ALA A 46 20.99 -2.66 0.65
C ALA A 46 19.59 -3.05 0.15
N SER A 47 19.13 -4.28 0.43
CA SER A 47 17.78 -4.76 0.07
C SER A 47 16.68 -3.99 0.80
N VAL A 48 16.86 -3.61 2.06
CA VAL A 48 15.92 -2.77 2.81
C VAL A 48 15.81 -1.38 2.17
N CYS A 49 16.93 -0.73 1.91
CA CYS A 49 16.96 0.59 1.29
C CYS A 49 16.35 0.59 -0.12
N ALA A 50 16.81 -0.34 -0.98
CA ALA A 50 16.31 -0.46 -2.35
C ALA A 50 14.83 -0.89 -2.38
N GLY A 51 14.42 -1.79 -1.49
CA GLY A 51 13.01 -2.20 -1.35
C GLY A 51 12.11 -1.02 -0.98
N THR A 52 12.52 -0.21 -0.01
CA THR A 52 11.80 1.02 0.36
C THR A 52 11.68 1.98 -0.83
N MET A 53 12.78 2.25 -1.53
CA MET A 53 12.78 3.13 -2.70
C MET A 53 11.92 2.57 -3.84
N SER A 54 11.95 1.25 -4.07
CA SER A 54 11.13 0.57 -5.08
C SER A 54 9.63 0.70 -4.78
N LEU A 55 9.23 0.59 -3.52
CA LEU A 55 7.85 0.77 -3.09
C LEU A 55 7.38 2.21 -3.33
N LEU A 56 8.20 3.19 -2.95
CA LEU A 56 7.92 4.61 -3.23
C LEU A 56 7.81 4.87 -4.74
N ALA A 57 8.72 4.30 -5.54
CA ALA A 57 8.70 4.44 -7.01
C ALA A 57 7.49 3.76 -7.66
N ALA A 58 6.97 2.69 -7.05
CA ALA A 58 5.73 2.04 -7.48
C ALA A 58 4.46 2.78 -7.07
N GLY A 59 4.57 3.84 -6.26
CA GLY A 59 3.44 4.62 -5.77
C GLY A 59 2.81 4.08 -4.49
N VAL A 60 3.51 3.20 -3.75
CA VAL A 60 3.02 2.71 -2.45
C VAL A 60 3.12 3.82 -1.41
N PRO A 61 2.02 4.21 -0.74
CA PRO A 61 2.02 5.29 0.24
C PRO A 61 2.58 4.82 1.58
N LEU A 62 3.90 4.56 1.63
CA LEU A 62 4.57 4.19 2.86
C LEU A 62 4.39 5.27 3.93
N LYS A 63 4.12 4.87 5.16
CA LYS A 63 4.01 5.81 6.30
C LYS A 63 5.29 6.63 6.48
N ARG A 64 6.45 6.00 6.27
CA ARG A 64 7.79 6.62 6.30
C ARG A 64 8.80 5.76 5.54
N PRO A 65 9.86 6.31 4.97
CA PRO A 65 10.94 5.52 4.40
C PRO A 65 11.75 4.81 5.50
N VAL A 66 12.19 3.59 5.17
CA VAL A 66 13.06 2.77 6.03
C VAL A 66 14.42 2.65 5.39
N ALA A 67 15.47 2.94 6.15
CA ALA A 67 16.84 2.62 5.79
C ALA A 67 17.41 1.56 6.72
N GLY A 68 18.44 0.86 6.27
CA GLY A 68 19.19 -0.09 7.05
C GLY A 68 20.69 0.19 6.96
N ILE A 69 21.41 -0.11 8.05
CA ILE A 69 22.86 -0.01 8.10
C ILE A 69 23.42 -1.10 9.01
N SER A 70 24.67 -1.48 8.80
CA SER A 70 25.40 -2.43 9.64
C SER A 70 26.40 -1.70 10.53
N VAL A 71 26.58 -2.21 11.74
CA VAL A 71 27.61 -1.76 12.70
C VAL A 71 28.41 -2.95 13.12
N GLY A 72 29.71 -2.88 12.94
CA GLY A 72 30.69 -3.87 13.39
C GLY A 72 31.29 -3.53 14.74
N LEU A 73 31.97 -4.52 15.29
CA LEU A 73 32.76 -4.40 16.49
C LEU A 73 34.09 -5.15 16.32
N VAL A 74 35.15 -4.53 16.74
CA VAL A 74 36.45 -5.19 16.87
C VAL A 74 36.88 -4.99 18.34
N THR A 75 37.32 -6.07 18.99
CA THR A 75 37.72 -6.04 20.40
C THR A 75 39.13 -6.55 20.60
N GLU A 76 39.77 -6.04 21.63
CA GLU A 76 40.95 -6.66 22.24
C GLU A 76 40.53 -7.31 23.57
N GLN A 77 41.01 -8.53 23.80
CA GLN A 77 40.66 -9.29 24.99
C GLN A 77 41.92 -9.69 25.77
N ASN A 78 41.81 -9.79 27.07
CA ASN A 78 42.83 -10.37 27.90
C ASN A 78 42.76 -11.91 27.93
N ASP A 79 43.65 -12.58 28.62
CA ASP A 79 43.70 -14.05 28.75
C ASP A 79 42.44 -14.64 29.43
N GLN A 80 41.63 -13.82 30.06
CA GLN A 80 40.36 -14.18 30.73
C GLN A 80 39.15 -13.92 29.84
N HIS A 81 39.35 -13.58 28.54
CA HIS A 81 38.33 -13.20 27.57
C HIS A 81 37.53 -11.95 27.95
N GLU A 82 38.08 -11.08 28.77
CA GLU A 82 37.45 -9.80 29.06
C GLU A 82 37.88 -8.76 28.04
N ILE A 83 36.93 -7.94 27.57
CA ILE A 83 37.19 -6.87 26.62
C ILE A 83 37.96 -5.76 27.28
N THR A 84 39.20 -5.53 26.84
CA THR A 84 40.07 -4.47 27.33
C THR A 84 40.04 -3.20 26.51
N SER A 85 39.79 -3.32 25.22
CA SER A 85 39.52 -2.20 24.32
C SER A 85 38.58 -2.64 23.17
N TYR A 86 37.93 -1.69 22.57
CA TYR A 86 37.06 -1.98 21.42
C TYR A 86 36.92 -0.78 20.49
N LYS A 87 36.47 -1.07 19.26
CA LYS A 87 36.11 -0.07 18.27
C LYS A 87 34.83 -0.49 17.56
N THR A 88 33.85 0.41 17.51
CA THR A 88 32.68 0.29 16.67
C THR A 88 33.01 0.74 15.25
N LEU A 89 32.50 0.01 14.23
CA LEU A 89 32.70 0.29 12.82
C LEU A 89 31.34 0.52 12.18
N LEU A 90 31.19 1.63 11.46
CA LEU A 90 29.94 1.96 10.76
C LEU A 90 30.00 1.50 9.31
N ASP A 91 28.93 0.84 8.83
CA ASP A 91 28.77 0.36 7.45
C ASP A 91 29.89 -0.57 7.01
N ILE A 92 29.97 -1.71 7.68
CA ILE A 92 31.08 -2.66 7.55
C ILE A 92 31.17 -3.30 6.17
N ILE A 93 32.39 -3.45 5.68
CA ILE A 93 32.73 -4.21 4.48
C ILE A 93 32.92 -5.72 4.79
N GLY A 94 33.00 -6.54 3.74
CA GLY A 94 33.08 -8.00 3.92
C GLY A 94 34.26 -8.49 4.76
N SER A 95 35.44 -7.83 4.72
CA SER A 95 36.57 -8.18 5.58
C SER A 95 36.32 -7.81 7.05
N GLU A 96 35.64 -6.70 7.31
CA GLU A 96 35.29 -6.28 8.66
C GLU A 96 34.19 -7.18 9.27
N ASP A 97 33.24 -7.66 8.46
CA ASP A 97 32.29 -8.70 8.87
C ASP A 97 33.04 -10.03 9.16
N PHE A 98 34.00 -10.43 8.34
CA PHE A 98 34.69 -11.70 8.49
C PHE A 98 35.60 -11.74 9.74
N TYR A 99 36.39 -10.69 9.95
CA TYR A 99 37.38 -10.62 11.03
C TYR A 99 36.88 -9.94 12.29
N GLY A 100 35.79 -9.17 12.20
CA GLY A 100 35.20 -8.50 13.35
C GLY A 100 34.43 -9.44 14.28
N ASP A 101 34.08 -8.96 15.44
CA ASP A 101 33.46 -9.70 16.54
C ASP A 101 31.93 -9.59 16.54
N MET A 102 31.38 -8.64 15.80
CA MET A 102 29.94 -8.39 15.71
C MET A 102 29.56 -7.86 14.33
N ASP A 103 28.43 -8.34 13.79
CA ASP A 103 27.67 -7.72 12.71
C ASP A 103 26.26 -7.38 13.25
N PHE A 104 26.03 -6.10 13.52
CA PHE A 104 24.78 -5.61 14.03
C PHE A 104 24.04 -4.77 12.99
N LYS A 105 23.02 -5.36 12.40
CA LYS A 105 22.18 -4.71 11.38
C LYS A 105 21.00 -4.02 12.06
N VAL A 106 20.79 -2.74 11.75
CA VAL A 106 19.71 -1.93 12.32
C VAL A 106 18.96 -1.21 11.22
N CYS A 107 17.66 -1.50 11.11
CA CYS A 107 16.75 -0.88 10.17
C CYS A 107 15.78 0.04 10.89
N GLY A 108 15.35 1.10 10.23
CA GLY A 108 14.35 1.98 10.80
C GLY A 108 14.11 3.25 10.01
N THR A 109 13.13 3.99 10.50
CA THR A 109 12.74 5.30 10.00
C THR A 109 13.53 6.42 10.71
N SER A 110 13.19 7.66 10.40
CA SER A 110 13.68 8.82 11.17
C SER A 110 13.21 8.82 12.63
N GLU A 111 12.12 8.13 12.96
CA GLU A 111 11.52 8.14 14.30
C GLU A 111 11.98 6.98 15.18
N GLY A 112 12.27 5.81 14.56
CA GLY A 112 12.63 4.64 15.37
C GLY A 112 13.12 3.46 14.57
N VAL A 113 13.52 2.42 15.30
CA VAL A 113 13.96 1.13 14.76
C VAL A 113 12.73 0.30 14.39
N THR A 114 12.73 -0.27 13.19
CA THR A 114 11.68 -1.18 12.71
C THR A 114 12.13 -2.64 12.66
N GLY A 115 13.44 -2.87 12.59
CA GLY A 115 13.98 -4.22 12.59
C GLY A 115 15.48 -4.22 12.92
N TYR A 116 15.95 -5.34 13.42
CA TYR A 116 17.38 -5.53 13.69
C TYR A 116 17.76 -7.01 13.62
N GLN A 117 19.05 -7.25 13.41
CA GLN A 117 19.69 -8.56 13.53
C GLN A 117 21.06 -8.37 14.17
N LEU A 118 21.32 -9.09 15.23
CA LEU A 118 22.62 -9.14 15.88
C LEU A 118 23.27 -10.51 15.61
N ASP A 119 24.43 -10.50 15.01
CA ASP A 119 25.34 -11.66 14.89
C ASP A 119 26.59 -11.36 15.70
N LEU A 120 26.81 -12.14 16.75
CA LEU A 120 27.87 -11.94 17.72
C LEU A 120 28.76 -13.17 17.76
N LYS A 121 30.06 -12.99 17.54
CA LYS A 121 31.05 -14.08 17.56
C LYS A 121 31.69 -14.27 18.94
N LEU A 122 31.37 -13.38 19.86
CA LEU A 122 31.79 -13.44 21.29
C LEU A 122 30.69 -14.09 22.11
N PRO A 123 31.04 -14.69 23.26
CA PRO A 123 30.06 -15.21 24.24
C PRO A 123 29.07 -14.16 24.74
N GLY A 124 29.45 -12.89 24.73
CA GLY A 124 28.63 -11.75 25.13
C GLY A 124 29.42 -10.45 25.05
N ILE A 125 28.73 -9.32 25.09
CA ILE A 125 29.31 -7.98 25.18
C ILE A 125 28.59 -7.17 26.25
N PRO A 126 29.26 -6.18 26.88
CA PRO A 126 28.61 -5.22 27.75
C PRO A 126 27.47 -4.48 27.06
N LEU A 127 26.38 -4.23 27.79
CA LEU A 127 25.23 -3.49 27.25
C LEU A 127 25.61 -2.07 26.79
N SER A 128 26.61 -1.44 27.40
CA SER A 128 27.13 -0.13 26.98
C SER A 128 27.67 -0.12 25.55
N ILE A 129 28.31 -1.22 25.10
CA ILE A 129 28.79 -1.37 23.72
C ILE A 129 27.60 -1.49 22.74
N LEU A 130 26.56 -2.25 23.12
CA LEU A 130 25.37 -2.39 22.33
C LEU A 130 24.61 -1.06 22.22
N GLU A 131 24.53 -0.30 23.32
CA GLU A 131 23.92 1.03 23.33
C GLU A 131 24.68 2.00 22.41
N GLU A 132 26.01 2.01 22.48
CA GLU A 132 26.83 2.78 21.54
C GLU A 132 26.59 2.37 20.09
N ALA A 133 26.55 1.07 19.79
CA ALA A 133 26.29 0.56 18.45
C ALA A 133 24.92 1.01 17.92
N ILE A 134 23.89 1.07 18.76
CA ILE A 134 22.56 1.59 18.39
C ILE A 134 22.64 3.09 18.05
N HIS A 135 23.38 3.88 18.79
CA HIS A 135 23.57 5.31 18.53
C HIS A 135 24.36 5.54 17.22
N VAL A 136 25.43 4.77 17.01
CA VAL A 136 26.20 4.78 15.76
C VAL A 136 25.31 4.41 14.57
N ALA A 137 24.53 3.35 14.69
CA ALA A 137 23.57 2.93 13.66
C ALA A 137 22.50 4.01 13.40
N LYS A 138 22.01 4.72 14.41
CA LYS A 138 21.06 5.83 14.26
C LYS A 138 21.64 6.95 13.42
N ALA A 139 22.87 7.36 13.70
CA ALA A 139 23.54 8.41 12.94
C ALA A 139 23.73 8.02 11.48
N GLY A 140 24.34 6.85 11.22
CA GLY A 140 24.55 6.37 9.84
C GLY A 140 23.26 6.14 9.07
N ARG A 141 22.21 5.61 9.72
CA ARG A 141 20.89 5.45 9.10
C ARG A 141 20.26 6.80 8.72
N THR A 142 20.49 7.84 9.53
CA THR A 142 20.02 9.20 9.21
C THR A 142 20.68 9.73 7.94
N ASP A 143 21.98 9.50 7.76
CA ASP A 143 22.70 9.89 6.56
C ASP A 143 22.23 9.12 5.33
N VAL A 144 21.99 7.81 5.45
CA VAL A 144 21.42 6.98 4.37
C VAL A 144 20.02 7.46 4.00
N LEU A 145 19.13 7.73 4.97
CA LEU A 145 17.79 8.27 4.72
C LEU A 145 17.83 9.60 3.98
N LYS A 146 18.80 10.47 4.29
CA LYS A 146 18.98 11.74 3.60
C LYS A 146 19.24 11.51 2.10
N VAL A 147 20.20 10.65 1.76
CA VAL A 147 20.52 10.32 0.36
C VAL A 147 19.34 9.65 -0.35
N MET A 148 18.63 8.74 0.32
CA MET A 148 17.41 8.12 -0.22
C MET A 148 16.34 9.17 -0.52
N ASN A 149 16.12 10.12 0.38
CA ASN A 149 15.14 11.19 0.19
C ASN A 149 15.52 12.19 -0.90
N GLU A 150 16.82 12.40 -1.17
CA GLU A 150 17.28 13.18 -2.32
C GLU A 150 16.92 12.50 -3.65
N ALA A 151 16.90 11.17 -3.67
CA ALA A 151 16.52 10.40 -4.86
C ALA A 151 15.00 10.25 -5.01
N ILE A 152 14.29 9.94 -3.92
CA ILE A 152 12.84 9.79 -3.90
C ILE A 152 12.29 10.13 -2.50
N ALA A 153 11.69 11.31 -2.36
CA ALA A 153 11.20 11.82 -1.08
C ALA A 153 9.75 11.41 -0.73
N ALA A 154 8.97 11.06 -1.75
CA ALA A 154 7.55 10.75 -1.61
C ALA A 154 7.12 9.66 -2.60
N PRO A 155 5.98 8.98 -2.36
CA PRO A 155 5.45 8.05 -3.34
C PRO A 155 5.24 8.69 -4.70
N ALA A 156 5.71 8.02 -5.75
CA ALA A 156 5.46 8.42 -7.13
C ALA A 156 3.99 8.22 -7.49
N GLN A 157 3.56 8.84 -8.58
CA GLN A 157 2.25 8.51 -9.14
C GLN A 157 2.26 7.06 -9.63
N MET A 158 1.23 6.30 -9.27
CA MET A 158 1.07 4.93 -9.73
C MET A 158 1.03 4.87 -11.26
N SER A 159 1.73 3.88 -11.83
CA SER A 159 1.77 3.70 -13.29
C SER A 159 0.36 3.68 -13.89
N PRO A 160 0.13 4.30 -15.06
CA PRO A 160 -1.14 4.19 -15.77
C PRO A 160 -1.48 2.75 -16.20
N ASN A 161 -0.47 1.88 -16.26
CA ASN A 161 -0.63 0.46 -16.57
C ASN A 161 -0.82 -0.43 -15.33
N ALA A 162 -0.76 0.15 -14.13
CA ALA A 162 -1.03 -0.61 -12.91
C ALA A 162 -2.52 -0.95 -12.84
N PRO A 163 -2.88 -2.17 -12.42
CA PRO A 163 -4.26 -2.52 -12.12
C PRO A 163 -4.87 -1.52 -11.13
N ARG A 164 -6.11 -1.15 -11.34
CA ARG A 164 -6.85 -0.23 -10.48
C ARG A 164 -7.79 -1.02 -9.59
N ILE A 165 -7.80 -0.67 -8.32
CA ILE A 165 -8.66 -1.28 -7.32
C ILE A 165 -9.35 -0.15 -6.57
N GLU A 166 -10.67 -0.23 -6.46
CA GLU A 166 -11.46 0.68 -5.64
C GLU A 166 -12.41 -0.14 -4.78
N THR A 167 -12.61 0.32 -3.55
CA THR A 167 -13.52 -0.31 -2.61
C THR A 167 -14.64 0.65 -2.29
N THR A 168 -15.88 0.22 -2.48
CA THR A 168 -17.07 0.98 -2.10
C THR A 168 -17.96 0.13 -1.21
N LYS A 169 -18.96 0.75 -0.56
CA LYS A 169 -19.87 0.03 0.33
C LYS A 169 -21.31 0.26 -0.09
N ILE A 170 -22.08 -0.82 -0.13
CA ILE A 170 -23.52 -0.81 -0.36
C ILE A 170 -24.23 -1.38 0.87
N PRO A 171 -25.54 -1.10 1.07
CA PRO A 171 -26.30 -1.76 2.12
C PRO A 171 -26.30 -3.28 1.94
N ALA A 172 -25.96 -4.02 3.01
CA ALA A 172 -25.83 -5.48 2.95
C ALA A 172 -27.15 -6.17 2.57
N ASP A 173 -28.29 -5.61 2.99
CA ASP A 173 -29.63 -6.10 2.63
C ASP A 173 -29.97 -5.90 1.13
N ARG A 174 -29.20 -5.08 0.41
CA ARG A 174 -29.38 -4.77 -1.01
C ARG A 174 -28.34 -5.43 -1.93
N ILE A 175 -27.47 -6.29 -1.41
CA ILE A 175 -26.50 -7.06 -2.22
C ILE A 175 -27.20 -7.81 -3.36
N GLY A 176 -28.38 -8.38 -3.08
CA GLY A 176 -29.19 -9.07 -4.11
C GLY A 176 -29.58 -8.20 -5.29
N GLU A 177 -29.73 -6.89 -5.11
CA GLU A 177 -30.04 -5.96 -6.21
C GLU A 177 -28.81 -5.78 -7.12
N LEU A 178 -27.60 -5.68 -6.55
CA LEU A 178 -26.37 -5.56 -7.34
C LEU A 178 -26.10 -6.84 -8.13
N ILE A 179 -26.30 -8.00 -7.52
CA ILE A 179 -26.11 -9.30 -8.18
C ILE A 179 -27.18 -9.49 -9.26
N GLY A 180 -28.43 -9.21 -8.95
CA GLY A 180 -29.59 -9.42 -9.82
C GLY A 180 -29.94 -10.91 -10.02
N PRO A 181 -31.09 -11.23 -10.64
CA PRO A 181 -31.52 -12.59 -10.89
C PRO A 181 -30.49 -13.39 -11.71
N GLY A 182 -29.97 -14.47 -11.13
CA GLY A 182 -28.94 -15.30 -11.78
C GLY A 182 -27.62 -14.57 -12.10
N GLY A 183 -27.32 -13.48 -11.38
CA GLY A 183 -26.11 -12.67 -11.61
C GLY A 183 -26.21 -11.72 -12.81
N LYS A 184 -27.42 -11.43 -13.31
CA LYS A 184 -27.60 -10.65 -14.54
C LYS A 184 -27.05 -9.22 -14.43
N ASN A 185 -27.30 -8.54 -13.31
CA ASN A 185 -26.91 -7.15 -13.14
C ASN A 185 -25.39 -7.01 -13.02
N ILE A 186 -24.77 -7.78 -12.13
CA ILE A 186 -23.32 -7.73 -11.95
C ILE A 186 -22.58 -8.08 -13.24
N LYS A 187 -23.02 -9.10 -13.96
CA LYS A 187 -22.43 -9.47 -15.26
C LYS A 187 -22.59 -8.38 -16.32
N ALA A 188 -23.71 -7.65 -16.32
CA ALA A 188 -23.91 -6.53 -17.23
C ALA A 188 -22.95 -5.38 -16.92
N ILE A 189 -22.75 -5.05 -15.62
CA ILE A 189 -21.80 -4.03 -15.19
C ILE A 189 -20.38 -4.43 -15.58
N GLN A 190 -19.98 -5.67 -15.30
CA GLN A 190 -18.65 -6.20 -15.65
C GLN A 190 -18.41 -6.17 -17.17
N ALA A 191 -19.41 -6.56 -17.97
CA ALA A 191 -19.30 -6.55 -19.43
C ALA A 191 -19.21 -5.13 -20.01
N GLU A 192 -19.95 -4.16 -19.44
CA GLU A 192 -19.94 -2.77 -19.90
C GLU A 192 -18.67 -2.02 -19.51
N SER A 193 -18.18 -2.23 -18.28
CA SER A 193 -17.01 -1.54 -17.73
C SER A 193 -15.68 -2.23 -18.06
N GLY A 194 -15.70 -3.53 -18.31
CA GLY A 194 -14.48 -4.35 -18.39
C GLY A 194 -13.79 -4.54 -17.03
N ALA A 195 -14.50 -4.26 -15.92
CA ALA A 195 -14.01 -4.44 -14.58
C ALA A 195 -14.52 -5.75 -13.99
N ASP A 196 -13.75 -6.33 -13.06
CA ASP A 196 -14.19 -7.42 -12.21
C ASP A 196 -14.75 -6.85 -10.89
N ILE A 197 -15.83 -7.44 -10.39
CA ILE A 197 -16.51 -6.99 -9.17
C ILE A 197 -16.64 -8.17 -8.22
N ASN A 198 -16.15 -7.98 -7.00
CA ASN A 198 -16.32 -8.92 -5.89
C ASN A 198 -17.10 -8.25 -4.76
N ILE A 199 -17.98 -9.01 -4.09
CA ILE A 199 -18.88 -8.50 -3.05
C ILE A 199 -18.73 -9.36 -1.81
N GLU A 200 -18.51 -8.73 -0.67
CA GLU A 200 -18.48 -9.37 0.63
C GLU A 200 -19.87 -9.36 1.29
N GLU A 201 -20.06 -10.24 2.27
CA GLU A 201 -21.33 -10.40 2.99
C GLU A 201 -21.77 -9.15 3.75
N ASP A 202 -20.82 -8.28 4.13
CA ASP A 202 -21.07 -7.04 4.84
C ASP A 202 -21.45 -5.85 3.93
N GLY A 203 -21.52 -6.09 2.61
CA GLY A 203 -21.82 -5.08 1.59
C GLY A 203 -20.61 -4.35 1.05
N THR A 204 -19.39 -4.74 1.40
CA THR A 204 -18.17 -4.22 0.80
C THR A 204 -18.05 -4.72 -0.65
N VAL A 205 -17.82 -3.81 -1.58
CA VAL A 205 -17.71 -4.09 -3.02
C VAL A 205 -16.32 -3.69 -3.49
N HIS A 206 -15.55 -4.67 -3.93
CA HIS A 206 -14.24 -4.49 -4.52
C HIS A 206 -14.37 -4.48 -6.04
N ILE A 207 -13.90 -3.42 -6.68
CA ILE A 207 -13.92 -3.24 -8.13
C ILE A 207 -12.48 -3.25 -8.64
N TYR A 208 -12.18 -4.14 -9.55
CA TYR A 208 -10.85 -4.32 -10.14
C TYR A 208 -10.91 -4.02 -11.63
N ALA A 209 -10.04 -3.15 -12.12
CA ALA A 209 -9.98 -2.85 -13.55
C ALA A 209 -8.53 -2.71 -14.04
N ALA A 210 -8.27 -3.13 -15.27
CA ALA A 210 -6.98 -2.95 -15.92
C ALA A 210 -6.68 -1.48 -16.25
N LYS A 211 -7.72 -0.64 -16.37
CA LYS A 211 -7.62 0.78 -16.72
C LYS A 211 -8.54 1.62 -15.83
N GLN A 212 -8.15 2.87 -15.59
CA GLN A 212 -8.93 3.83 -14.81
C GLN A 212 -10.36 4.03 -15.37
N GLU A 213 -10.51 4.13 -16.70
CA GLU A 213 -11.81 4.31 -17.35
C GLU A 213 -12.82 3.20 -17.00
N GLY A 214 -12.35 1.95 -16.95
CA GLY A 214 -13.18 0.80 -16.56
C GLY A 214 -13.59 0.84 -15.11
N LEU A 215 -12.66 1.25 -14.23
CA LEU A 215 -12.93 1.43 -12.80
C LEU A 215 -14.00 2.51 -12.57
N ASP A 216 -13.79 3.68 -13.16
CA ASP A 216 -14.71 4.83 -13.03
C ASP A 216 -16.10 4.47 -13.53
N ARG A 217 -16.18 3.75 -14.67
CA ARG A 217 -17.45 3.30 -15.23
C ARG A 217 -18.17 2.30 -14.34
N ALA A 218 -17.45 1.31 -13.80
CA ALA A 218 -18.02 0.34 -12.87
C ALA A 218 -18.52 1.01 -11.58
N LEU A 219 -17.73 1.90 -11.02
CA LEU A 219 -18.08 2.67 -9.82
C LEU A 219 -19.33 3.55 -10.04
N GLU A 220 -19.40 4.23 -11.19
CA GLU A 220 -20.58 5.01 -11.59
C GLU A 220 -21.83 4.13 -11.65
N LEU A 221 -21.75 2.97 -12.33
CA LEU A 221 -22.89 2.06 -12.49
C LEU A 221 -23.35 1.50 -11.15
N VAL A 222 -22.42 1.07 -10.29
CA VAL A 222 -22.72 0.59 -8.93
C VAL A 222 -23.35 1.70 -8.11
N THR A 223 -22.72 2.87 -8.04
CA THR A 223 -23.23 4.00 -7.24
C THR A 223 -24.62 4.45 -7.70
N ARG A 224 -24.85 4.48 -9.01
CA ARG A 224 -26.14 4.87 -9.59
C ARG A 224 -27.29 3.92 -9.20
N MET A 225 -27.03 2.65 -9.02
CA MET A 225 -28.04 1.68 -8.58
C MET A 225 -28.52 1.94 -7.14
N PHE A 226 -27.63 2.44 -6.28
CA PHE A 226 -27.92 2.65 -4.85
C PHE A 226 -28.19 4.11 -4.51
N LYS A 227 -28.02 5.03 -5.48
CA LYS A 227 -28.32 6.43 -5.28
C LYS A 227 -29.80 6.60 -4.89
N THR A 228 -30.04 7.34 -3.81
CA THR A 228 -31.38 7.78 -3.43
C THR A 228 -31.67 9.13 -4.09
N ILE A 229 -32.93 9.34 -4.46
CA ILE A 229 -33.37 10.64 -4.99
C ILE A 229 -33.47 11.62 -3.83
N GLU A 230 -32.73 12.72 -3.91
CA GLU A 230 -32.74 13.77 -2.91
C GLU A 230 -33.46 15.02 -3.42
N ILE A 231 -34.18 15.69 -2.51
CA ILE A 231 -34.92 16.92 -2.85
C ILE A 231 -33.91 18.05 -3.12
N GLY A 232 -34.05 18.69 -4.28
CA GLY A 232 -33.18 19.78 -4.72
C GLY A 232 -32.05 19.34 -5.69
N GLU A 233 -31.89 18.05 -5.93
CA GLU A 233 -30.95 17.57 -6.97
C GLU A 233 -31.59 17.66 -8.37
N LEU A 234 -30.73 17.90 -9.37
CA LEU A 234 -31.13 17.89 -10.77
C LEU A 234 -30.77 16.54 -11.39
N TYR A 235 -31.75 15.93 -12.05
CA TYR A 235 -31.60 14.65 -12.74
C TYR A 235 -31.97 14.78 -14.22
N THR A 236 -31.24 14.07 -15.08
CA THR A 236 -31.60 13.86 -16.46
C THR A 236 -32.17 12.46 -16.61
N GLY A 237 -33.46 12.36 -16.92
CA GLY A 237 -34.17 11.10 -17.04
C GLY A 237 -34.85 10.93 -18.40
N LYS A 238 -35.21 9.67 -18.74
CA LYS A 238 -35.96 9.34 -19.93
C LYS A 238 -37.46 9.25 -19.61
N ILE A 239 -38.31 9.88 -20.43
CA ILE A 239 -39.75 9.74 -20.30
C ILE A 239 -40.12 8.30 -20.66
N VAL A 240 -40.73 7.59 -19.72
CA VAL A 240 -41.16 6.18 -19.87
C VAL A 240 -42.66 6.07 -20.23
N SER A 241 -43.46 7.02 -19.72
CA SER A 241 -44.89 7.09 -20.08
C SER A 241 -45.45 8.49 -19.89
N THR A 242 -46.54 8.80 -20.57
CA THR A 242 -47.27 10.07 -20.44
C THR A 242 -48.72 9.80 -20.04
N THR A 243 -49.27 10.69 -19.21
CA THR A 243 -50.64 10.65 -18.72
C THR A 243 -51.29 12.00 -18.93
N THR A 244 -52.58 12.11 -18.66
CA THR A 244 -53.33 13.39 -18.75
C THR A 244 -52.88 14.44 -17.71
N PHE A 245 -52.13 14.06 -16.68
CA PHE A 245 -51.69 14.92 -15.59
C PHE A 245 -50.19 15.10 -15.52
N GLY A 246 -49.39 14.45 -16.39
CA GLY A 246 -47.96 14.63 -16.43
C GLY A 246 -47.22 13.52 -17.17
N ALA A 247 -45.89 13.54 -17.07
CA ALA A 247 -45.00 12.55 -17.66
C ALA A 247 -44.25 11.79 -16.56
N PHE A 248 -44.23 10.48 -16.64
CA PHE A 248 -43.36 9.65 -15.82
C PHE A 248 -41.99 9.57 -16.47
N THR A 249 -40.99 9.90 -15.68
CA THR A 249 -39.60 9.97 -16.11
C THR A 249 -38.78 9.03 -15.24
N GLU A 250 -38.07 8.10 -15.86
CA GLU A 250 -37.08 7.29 -15.13
C GLU A 250 -35.89 8.18 -14.75
N VAL A 251 -35.81 8.51 -13.45
CA VAL A 251 -34.80 9.40 -12.88
C VAL A 251 -33.53 8.63 -12.52
N LEU A 252 -33.70 7.43 -11.99
CA LEU A 252 -32.67 6.46 -11.70
C LEU A 252 -33.16 5.07 -12.15
N PRO A 253 -32.27 4.10 -12.42
CA PRO A 253 -32.68 2.76 -12.84
C PRO A 253 -33.76 2.17 -11.92
N GLY A 254 -34.93 1.88 -12.50
CA GLY A 254 -36.09 1.35 -11.76
C GLY A 254 -36.78 2.33 -10.81
N LYS A 255 -36.48 3.62 -10.87
CA LYS A 255 -37.13 4.68 -10.07
C LYS A 255 -37.70 5.76 -10.96
N ASP A 256 -39.03 5.79 -11.05
CA ASP A 256 -39.76 6.76 -11.86
C ASP A 256 -40.20 7.94 -11.00
N GLY A 257 -40.01 9.14 -11.51
CA GLY A 257 -40.53 10.38 -10.98
C GLY A 257 -41.66 10.92 -11.88
N LEU A 258 -42.67 11.58 -11.29
CA LEU A 258 -43.70 12.25 -12.04
C LEU A 258 -43.34 13.73 -12.23
N ILE A 259 -43.24 14.18 -13.48
CA ILE A 259 -43.22 15.60 -13.82
C ILE A 259 -44.66 16.00 -14.05
N HIS A 260 -45.23 16.85 -13.18
CA HIS A 260 -46.62 17.32 -13.35
C HIS A 260 -46.74 18.17 -14.59
N ILE A 261 -47.93 18.15 -15.21
CA ILE A 261 -48.21 18.88 -16.47
C ILE A 261 -47.92 20.38 -16.40
N SER A 262 -48.02 21.00 -15.22
CA SER A 262 -47.66 22.40 -15.00
C SER A 262 -46.15 22.69 -15.09
N GLU A 263 -45.32 21.68 -14.97
CA GLU A 263 -43.87 21.81 -14.93
C GLU A 263 -43.20 21.33 -16.26
N LEU A 264 -43.98 20.91 -17.21
CA LEU A 264 -43.45 20.37 -18.50
C LEU A 264 -42.99 21.42 -19.48
N ALA A 265 -43.59 22.65 -19.42
CA ALA A 265 -43.21 23.79 -20.25
C ALA A 265 -43.66 25.10 -19.66
N GLU A 266 -43.02 26.20 -20.06
CA GLU A 266 -43.52 27.56 -19.78
C GLU A 266 -44.78 27.82 -20.60
N GLY A 267 -45.94 27.70 -19.96
CA GLY A 267 -47.26 27.89 -20.58
C GLY A 267 -48.16 26.66 -20.46
N ARG A 268 -49.45 26.82 -20.90
CA ARG A 268 -50.45 25.76 -20.77
C ARG A 268 -50.18 24.68 -21.83
N THR A 269 -49.65 23.54 -21.40
CA THR A 269 -49.48 22.36 -22.30
C THR A 269 -50.86 21.80 -22.63
N ALA A 270 -51.18 21.67 -23.92
CA ALA A 270 -52.42 21.02 -24.37
C ALA A 270 -52.36 19.51 -24.06
N LYS A 271 -53.52 18.95 -23.70
CA LYS A 271 -53.70 17.52 -23.40
C LYS A 271 -53.29 16.65 -24.58
#